data_e5578f1a3d404b323f68c2e218a768bf
#
_entry.id   e5578f1a3d404b323f68c2e218a768bf
#
_cell.length_a   1.000
_cell.length_b   1.000
_cell.length_c   1.000
_cell.angle_alpha   90.00
_cell.angle_beta   90.00
_cell.angle_gamma   90.00
#
_symmetry.space_group_name_H-M   'P 1'
#
loop_
_entity.id
_entity.type
_entity.pdbx_description
1 polymer ?
#
loop_
_entity_poly.entity_id
_entity_poly.type
_entity_poly.pdbx_seq_one_letter_code
_entity_poly.pdbx_strand_id
1 'polypeptide(L)'
;MSLDGFVAGPNGELDWHTNYWTAGMAERLCLQLSQADTILLGRKTYTAMAAYWPKMNRDLCYPREDLAFAGMMNGYEKVVVSKTLKKLKWDNSVLLNGNVHDRVWELKSRPGRDIMVLGSITLLRYLLKNGLVEELLLWLHPVVLGNGIALFNSVLLPLKFISQHRFSSGVILLHYSSS
;
A
#
# COMPACT_ATOMS: atom_id res chain seq x y z
N MET A 1 -10.58 1.35 -0.89
CA MET A 1 -11.28 2.22 -1.86
C MET A 1 -12.75 2.33 -1.50
N SER A 2 -13.43 3.39 -1.91
CA SER A 2 -14.88 3.54 -1.82
C SER A 2 -15.60 2.63 -2.82
N LEU A 3 -16.91 2.46 -2.67
CA LEU A 3 -17.73 1.63 -3.56
C LEU A 3 -17.75 2.16 -5.01
N ASP A 4 -17.64 3.47 -5.18
CA ASP A 4 -17.56 4.17 -6.48
C ASP A 4 -16.13 4.38 -7.00
N GLY A 5 -15.14 3.69 -6.42
CA GLY A 5 -13.79 3.55 -6.99
C GLY A 5 -12.75 4.58 -6.60
N PHE A 6 -13.03 5.44 -5.63
CA PHE A 6 -12.07 6.43 -5.14
C PHE A 6 -11.23 5.87 -3.99
N VAL A 7 -9.96 6.27 -3.93
CA VAL A 7 -9.01 5.89 -2.85
C VAL A 7 -8.73 7.03 -1.90
N ALA A 8 -9.09 8.24 -2.26
CA ALA A 8 -8.98 9.43 -1.44
C ALA A 8 -10.02 10.46 -1.89
N GLY A 9 -10.36 11.40 -1.04
CA GLY A 9 -11.11 12.58 -1.42
C GLY A 9 -10.36 13.46 -2.43
N PRO A 10 -10.98 14.53 -2.95
CA PRO A 10 -10.41 15.35 -4.04
C PRO A 10 -9.09 16.03 -3.67
N ASN A 11 -8.85 16.37 -2.40
CA ASN A 11 -7.58 16.92 -1.93
C ASN A 11 -6.65 15.87 -1.30
N GLY A 12 -7.02 14.58 -1.35
CA GLY A 12 -6.24 13.47 -0.79
C GLY A 12 -6.66 13.06 0.62
N GLU A 13 -7.85 13.43 1.06
CA GLU A 13 -8.40 13.08 2.37
C GLU A 13 -8.61 11.57 2.48
N LEU A 14 -8.27 11.01 3.65
CA LEU A 14 -8.39 9.57 3.94
C LEU A 14 -9.26 9.28 5.16
N ASP A 15 -9.76 10.31 5.84
CA ASP A 15 -10.52 10.20 7.09
C ASP A 15 -11.85 9.43 6.96
N TRP A 16 -12.42 9.42 5.76
CA TRP A 16 -13.67 8.72 5.45
C TRP A 16 -13.64 7.20 5.73
N HIS A 17 -12.46 6.57 5.74
CA HIS A 17 -12.35 5.13 5.99
C HIS A 17 -12.11 4.77 7.47
N THR A 18 -11.75 5.72 8.32
CA THR A 18 -11.32 5.44 9.71
C THR A 18 -12.42 4.81 10.56
N ASN A 19 -13.68 5.20 10.34
CA ASN A 19 -14.84 4.65 11.05
C ASN A 19 -15.14 3.17 10.71
N TYR A 20 -14.54 2.64 9.65
CA TYR A 20 -14.71 1.25 9.24
C TYR A 20 -13.59 0.34 9.76
N TRP A 21 -12.55 0.91 10.38
CA TRP A 21 -11.39 0.15 10.84
C TRP A 21 -11.76 -0.75 12.03
N THR A 22 -11.36 -2.01 11.98
CA THR A 22 -11.61 -3.01 13.02
C THR A 22 -10.33 -3.78 13.36
N ALA A 23 -10.28 -4.41 14.53
CA ALA A 23 -9.16 -5.27 14.93
C ALA A 23 -8.89 -6.39 13.90
N GLY A 24 -9.95 -7.01 13.36
CA GLY A 24 -9.79 -8.04 12.31
C GLY A 24 -9.17 -7.48 11.02
N MET A 25 -9.40 -6.21 10.69
CA MET A 25 -8.74 -5.56 9.56
C MET A 25 -7.25 -5.30 9.86
N ALA A 26 -6.92 -4.87 11.08
CA ALA A 26 -5.53 -4.67 11.52
C ALA A 26 -4.75 -5.99 11.47
N GLU A 27 -5.31 -7.07 12.01
CA GLU A 27 -4.73 -8.41 11.96
C GLU A 27 -4.50 -8.88 10.52
N ARG A 28 -5.50 -8.72 9.65
CA ARG A 28 -5.39 -9.12 8.24
C ARG A 28 -4.31 -8.34 7.51
N LEU A 29 -4.22 -7.03 7.74
CA LEU A 29 -3.17 -6.19 7.14
C LEU A 29 -1.78 -6.59 7.65
N CYS A 30 -1.66 -6.92 8.93
CA CYS A 30 -0.44 -7.45 9.53
C CYS A 30 -0.01 -8.77 8.86
N LEU A 31 -0.95 -9.71 8.66
CA LEU A 31 -0.70 -10.95 7.95
C LEU A 31 -0.27 -10.73 6.49
N GLN A 32 -0.90 -9.79 5.79
CA GLN A 32 -0.52 -9.45 4.42
C GLN A 32 0.91 -8.88 4.37
N LEU A 33 1.25 -7.94 5.25
CA LEU A 33 2.59 -7.37 5.29
C LEU A 33 3.65 -8.41 5.68
N SER A 34 3.32 -9.41 6.50
CA SER A 34 4.24 -10.48 6.89
C SER A 34 4.67 -11.39 5.74
N GLN A 35 3.94 -11.41 4.63
CA GLN A 35 4.34 -12.14 3.41
C GLN A 35 5.40 -11.39 2.61
N ALA A 36 5.60 -10.10 2.87
CA ALA A 36 6.59 -9.27 2.22
C ALA A 36 7.90 -9.16 3.01
N ASP A 37 8.93 -8.64 2.38
CA ASP A 37 10.17 -8.15 3.00
C ASP A 37 10.57 -6.77 2.47
N THR A 38 9.92 -6.32 1.43
CA THR A 38 10.20 -5.06 0.74
C THR A 38 8.91 -4.25 0.57
N ILE A 39 8.99 -2.95 0.86
CA ILE A 39 7.87 -2.00 0.71
C ILE A 39 8.24 -1.01 -0.39
N LEU A 40 7.44 -0.95 -1.44
CA LEU A 40 7.62 0.00 -2.54
C LEU A 40 6.71 1.21 -2.37
N LEU A 41 7.30 2.40 -2.32
CA LEU A 41 6.62 3.64 -1.98
C LEU A 41 6.86 4.75 -2.99
N GLY A 42 5.82 5.49 -3.32
CA GLY A 42 5.98 6.79 -3.96
C GLY A 42 6.34 7.89 -2.95
N ARG A 43 6.94 8.99 -3.42
CA ARG A 43 7.45 10.08 -2.58
C ARG A 43 6.45 10.59 -1.53
N LYS A 44 5.21 10.93 -1.94
CA LYS A 44 4.21 11.50 -1.00
C LYS A 44 3.88 10.53 0.13
N THR A 45 3.64 9.26 -0.20
CA THR A 45 3.34 8.21 0.76
C THR A 45 4.54 7.95 1.68
N TYR A 46 5.75 7.85 1.12
CA TYR A 46 6.98 7.73 1.92
C TYR A 46 7.10 8.87 2.93
N THR A 47 6.93 10.12 2.51
CA THR A 47 7.08 11.28 3.40
C THR A 47 6.08 11.24 4.57
N ALA A 48 4.82 10.90 4.29
CA ALA A 48 3.79 10.77 5.33
C ALA A 48 4.11 9.62 6.31
N MET A 49 4.45 8.46 5.79
CA MET A 49 4.77 7.26 6.58
C MET A 49 6.05 7.43 7.41
N ALA A 50 7.09 8.05 6.85
CA ALA A 50 8.34 8.35 7.54
C ALA A 50 8.18 9.35 8.72
N ALA A 51 7.14 10.16 8.70
CA ALA A 51 6.81 11.05 9.80
C ALA A 51 6.08 10.33 10.95
N TYR A 52 5.45 9.18 10.68
CA TYR A 52 4.58 8.45 11.61
C TYR A 52 5.24 7.18 12.18
N TRP A 53 5.59 6.21 11.34
CA TRP A 53 5.99 4.86 11.76
C TRP A 53 7.23 4.79 12.65
N PRO A 54 8.30 5.60 12.46
CA PRO A 54 9.47 5.54 13.35
C PRO A 54 9.16 5.88 14.81
N LYS A 55 8.05 6.58 15.06
CA LYS A 55 7.64 6.97 16.43
C LYS A 55 6.87 5.85 17.13
N MET A 56 6.18 4.98 16.39
CA MET A 56 5.32 3.93 16.94
C MET A 56 6.10 2.85 17.70
N ASN A 57 7.35 2.58 17.35
CA ASN A 57 8.19 1.59 18.04
C ASN A 57 8.60 1.98 19.48
N ARG A 58 8.28 3.19 19.93
CA ARG A 58 8.74 3.73 21.23
C ARG A 58 7.65 3.77 22.29
N ASP A 59 6.42 3.47 21.94
CA ASP A 59 5.28 3.64 22.83
C ASP A 59 4.57 2.30 23.05
N LEU A 60 4.77 1.71 24.25
CA LEU A 60 4.18 0.42 24.63
C LEU A 60 2.66 0.47 24.90
N CYS A 61 2.03 1.63 24.70
CA CYS A 61 0.60 1.82 24.92
C CYS A 61 -0.28 1.40 23.72
N TYR A 62 0.34 0.95 22.63
CA TYR A 62 -0.40 0.51 21.43
C TYR A 62 -0.77 -0.98 21.49
N PRO A 63 -1.88 -1.38 20.83
CA PRO A 63 -2.23 -2.78 20.66
C PRO A 63 -1.07 -3.60 20.04
N ARG A 64 -0.99 -4.87 20.41
CA ARG A 64 0.11 -5.76 19.99
C ARG A 64 0.22 -5.87 18.47
N GLU A 65 -0.90 -5.87 17.77
CA GLU A 65 -0.99 -5.93 16.31
C GLU A 65 -0.37 -4.67 15.67
N ASP A 66 -0.61 -3.50 16.24
CA ASP A 66 -0.05 -2.24 15.76
C ASP A 66 1.48 -2.20 15.97
N LEU A 67 1.96 -2.74 17.09
CA LEU A 67 3.41 -2.86 17.35
C LEU A 67 4.09 -3.83 16.40
N ALA A 68 3.47 -4.97 16.09
CA ALA A 68 3.99 -5.94 15.13
C ALA A 68 4.05 -5.33 13.71
N PHE A 69 2.98 -4.63 13.29
CA PHE A 69 2.93 -3.94 12.01
C PHE A 69 4.00 -2.83 11.93
N ALA A 70 4.13 -2.01 12.98
CA ALA A 70 5.15 -0.97 13.08
C ALA A 70 6.57 -1.56 13.03
N GLY A 71 6.79 -2.72 13.67
CA GLY A 71 8.05 -3.46 13.59
C GLY A 71 8.41 -3.85 12.15
N MET A 72 7.46 -4.40 11.40
CA MET A 72 7.65 -4.74 9.98
C MET A 72 7.86 -3.49 9.12
N MET A 73 7.04 -2.45 9.30
CA MET A 73 7.18 -1.17 8.58
C MET A 73 8.56 -0.54 8.78
N ASN A 74 9.11 -0.59 10.00
CA ASN A 74 10.44 -0.05 10.31
C ASN A 74 11.58 -0.99 9.90
N GLY A 75 11.38 -2.30 10.00
CA GLY A 75 12.41 -3.32 9.74
C GLY A 75 12.65 -3.62 8.26
N TYR A 76 11.59 -3.64 7.43
CA TYR A 76 11.71 -4.02 6.02
C TYR A 76 12.44 -2.97 5.18
N GLU A 77 13.00 -3.39 4.06
CA GLU A 77 13.55 -2.48 3.05
C GLU A 77 12.41 -1.61 2.47
N LYS A 78 12.61 -0.30 2.43
CA LYS A 78 11.70 0.65 1.77
C LYS A 78 12.34 1.17 0.50
N VAL A 79 11.84 0.75 -0.66
CA VAL A 79 12.27 1.25 -1.96
C VAL A 79 11.41 2.45 -2.35
N VAL A 80 12.02 3.62 -2.50
CA VAL A 80 11.32 4.89 -2.69
C VAL A 80 11.47 5.40 -4.11
N VAL A 81 10.37 5.47 -4.85
CA VAL A 81 10.35 6.03 -6.20
C VAL A 81 10.18 7.55 -6.12
N SER A 82 11.23 8.28 -6.44
CA SER A 82 11.21 9.76 -6.44
C SER A 82 12.28 10.36 -7.34
N LYS A 83 11.92 11.41 -8.09
CA LYS A 83 12.86 12.25 -8.84
C LYS A 83 13.34 13.47 -8.06
N THR A 84 12.75 13.77 -6.92
CA THR A 84 12.99 15.04 -6.19
C THR A 84 13.50 14.88 -4.78
N LEU A 85 13.31 13.70 -4.15
CA LEU A 85 13.89 13.40 -2.84
C LEU A 85 15.40 13.22 -2.95
N LYS A 86 16.14 13.98 -2.12
CA LYS A 86 17.60 13.91 -2.04
C LYS A 86 18.10 13.14 -0.82
N LYS A 87 17.30 13.09 0.24
CA LYS A 87 17.64 12.40 1.49
C LYS A 87 16.43 11.60 1.99
N LEU A 88 16.70 10.40 2.45
CA LEU A 88 15.74 9.54 3.13
C LEU A 88 16.00 9.62 4.64
N LYS A 89 14.92 9.76 5.43
CA LYS A 89 15.00 9.94 6.89
C LYS A 89 14.52 8.73 7.68
N TRP A 90 13.94 7.77 7.01
CA TRP A 90 13.42 6.55 7.61
C TRP A 90 14.45 5.43 7.37
N ASP A 91 14.84 4.74 8.42
CA ASP A 91 15.83 3.67 8.36
C ASP A 91 15.41 2.57 7.37
N ASN A 92 16.37 1.84 6.84
CA ASN A 92 16.17 0.81 5.82
C ASN A 92 15.45 1.32 4.55
N SER A 93 15.69 2.58 4.19
CA SER A 93 15.13 3.18 2.97
C SER A 93 16.20 3.37 1.91
N VAL A 94 15.88 3.04 0.66
CA VAL A 94 16.73 3.26 -0.50
C VAL A 94 15.98 4.04 -1.57
N LEU A 95 16.66 4.95 -2.26
CA LEU A 95 16.08 5.70 -3.36
C LEU A 95 16.25 4.90 -4.65
N LEU A 96 15.14 4.66 -5.35
CA LEU A 96 15.15 4.03 -6.64
C LEU A 96 15.53 5.08 -7.70
N ASN A 97 16.76 4.96 -8.22
CA ASN A 97 17.29 5.83 -9.26
C ASN A 97 17.20 5.16 -10.63
N GLY A 98 16.98 5.96 -11.68
CA GLY A 98 16.93 5.49 -13.07
C GLY A 98 15.53 5.20 -13.58
N ASN A 99 15.41 4.32 -14.56
CA ASN A 99 14.14 3.90 -15.14
C ASN A 99 13.35 3.06 -14.13
N VAL A 100 12.16 3.50 -13.78
CA VAL A 100 11.32 2.83 -12.76
C VAL A 100 10.96 1.40 -13.18
N HIS A 101 10.63 1.18 -14.47
CA HIS A 101 10.29 -0.14 -14.99
C HIS A 101 11.44 -1.13 -14.78
N ASP A 102 12.64 -0.79 -15.26
CA ASP A 102 13.79 -1.69 -15.23
C ASP A 102 14.23 -1.97 -13.79
N ARG A 103 14.20 -0.94 -12.94
CA ARG A 103 14.58 -1.07 -11.53
C ARG A 103 13.58 -1.88 -10.70
N VAL A 104 12.29 -1.77 -10.97
CA VAL A 104 11.28 -2.61 -10.33
C VAL A 104 11.39 -4.05 -10.84
N TRP A 105 11.67 -4.25 -12.13
CA TRP A 105 11.95 -5.58 -12.69
C TRP A 105 13.18 -6.23 -12.04
N GLU A 106 14.29 -5.51 -11.91
CA GLU A 106 15.48 -5.97 -11.18
C GLU A 106 15.16 -6.31 -9.72
N LEU A 107 14.36 -5.46 -9.03
CA LEU A 107 13.95 -5.69 -7.66
C LEU A 107 13.15 -7.00 -7.52
N LYS A 108 12.22 -7.25 -8.44
CA LYS A 108 11.42 -8.48 -8.49
C LYS A 108 12.24 -9.75 -8.81
N SER A 109 13.38 -9.59 -9.47
CA SER A 109 14.28 -10.70 -9.80
C SER A 109 15.20 -11.09 -8.63
N ARG A 110 15.22 -10.35 -7.53
CA ARG A 110 16.02 -10.68 -6.36
C ARG A 110 15.37 -11.84 -5.58
N PRO A 111 16.17 -12.73 -4.97
CA PRO A 111 15.64 -13.66 -3.99
C PRO A 111 15.02 -12.91 -2.82
N GLY A 112 13.85 -13.34 -2.38
CA GLY A 112 13.13 -12.68 -1.28
C GLY A 112 11.69 -13.13 -1.21
N ARG A 113 10.92 -12.38 -0.42
CA ARG A 113 9.46 -12.51 -0.33
C ARG A 113 8.79 -11.47 -1.23
N ASP A 114 7.51 -11.22 -0.99
CA ASP A 114 6.74 -10.28 -1.79
C ASP A 114 7.24 -8.83 -1.63
N ILE A 115 7.04 -8.04 -2.68
CA ILE A 115 7.21 -6.59 -2.67
C ILE A 115 5.82 -5.98 -2.52
N MET A 116 5.55 -5.34 -1.38
CA MET A 116 4.25 -4.73 -1.12
C MET A 116 4.23 -3.25 -1.52
N VAL A 117 3.33 -2.89 -2.43
CA VAL A 117 3.10 -1.49 -2.83
C VAL A 117 2.04 -0.87 -1.92
N LEU A 118 2.44 0.00 -1.00
CA LEU A 118 1.50 0.70 -0.10
C LEU A 118 1.08 2.09 -0.61
N GLY A 119 1.41 2.43 -1.86
CA GLY A 119 1.13 3.72 -2.50
C GLY A 119 2.42 4.37 -3.00
N SER A 120 2.34 5.43 -3.72
CA SER A 120 1.18 6.29 -4.05
C SER A 120 0.34 5.71 -5.20
N ILE A 121 -0.86 6.26 -5.36
CA ILE A 121 -1.75 5.89 -6.48
C ILE A 121 -1.09 6.15 -7.84
N THR A 122 -0.33 7.23 -7.99
CA THR A 122 0.44 7.49 -9.22
C THR A 122 1.44 6.39 -9.53
N LEU A 123 2.13 5.89 -8.50
CA LEU A 123 3.06 4.78 -8.65
C LEU A 123 2.32 3.49 -8.99
N LEU A 124 1.25 3.16 -8.25
CA LEU A 124 0.45 1.96 -8.50
C LEU A 124 -0.11 1.94 -9.92
N ARG A 125 -0.69 3.05 -10.40
CA ARG A 125 -1.18 3.15 -11.78
C ARG A 125 -0.08 2.94 -12.81
N TYR A 126 1.11 3.49 -12.57
CA TYR A 126 2.27 3.26 -13.43
C TYR A 126 2.64 1.77 -13.48
N LEU A 127 2.72 1.12 -12.33
CA LEU A 127 3.07 -0.30 -12.23
C LEU A 127 2.02 -1.19 -12.91
N LEU A 128 0.73 -0.92 -12.70
CA LEU A 128 -0.38 -1.64 -13.35
C LEU A 128 -0.32 -1.50 -14.87
N LYS A 129 -0.13 -0.27 -15.37
CA LYS A 129 -0.04 -0.01 -16.81
C LYS A 129 1.14 -0.74 -17.47
N ASN A 130 2.20 -1.01 -16.74
CA ASN A 130 3.41 -1.66 -17.23
C ASN A 130 3.49 -3.16 -16.88
N GLY A 131 2.41 -3.77 -16.37
CA GLY A 131 2.40 -5.20 -16.04
C GLY A 131 3.36 -5.61 -14.93
N LEU A 132 3.64 -4.70 -13.98
CA LEU A 132 4.58 -4.91 -12.88
C LEU A 132 3.89 -5.27 -11.54
N VAL A 133 2.60 -5.54 -11.58
CA VAL A 133 1.79 -5.95 -10.42
C VAL A 133 1.16 -7.30 -10.74
N GLU A 134 1.40 -8.30 -9.93
CA GLU A 134 0.81 -9.65 -10.07
C GLU A 134 -0.51 -9.77 -9.32
N GLU A 135 -0.59 -9.16 -8.15
CA GLU A 135 -1.75 -9.30 -7.26
C GLU A 135 -2.28 -7.96 -6.79
N LEU A 136 -3.59 -7.86 -6.67
CA LEU A 136 -4.31 -6.71 -6.18
C LEU A 136 -5.13 -7.09 -4.96
N LEU A 137 -4.86 -6.42 -3.85
CA LEU A 137 -5.59 -6.54 -2.59
C LEU A 137 -6.43 -5.28 -2.39
N LEU A 138 -7.70 -5.33 -2.72
CA LEU A 138 -8.60 -4.18 -2.73
C LEU A 138 -9.52 -4.20 -1.50
N TRP A 139 -9.33 -3.25 -0.59
CA TRP A 139 -10.20 -3.04 0.57
C TRP A 139 -11.36 -2.14 0.15
N LEU A 140 -12.50 -2.76 -0.19
CA LEU A 140 -13.70 -2.08 -0.65
C LEU A 140 -14.58 -1.69 0.55
N HIS A 141 -14.72 -0.39 0.77
CA HIS A 141 -15.50 0.17 1.86
C HIS A 141 -16.93 0.45 1.41
N PRO A 142 -17.95 0.22 2.25
CA PRO A 142 -19.34 0.46 1.93
C PRO A 142 -19.70 1.95 2.00
N VAL A 143 -19.03 2.77 1.21
CA VAL A 143 -19.19 4.22 1.14
C VAL A 143 -19.09 4.69 -0.31
N VAL A 144 -19.90 5.69 -0.66
CA VAL A 144 -19.86 6.41 -1.92
C VAL A 144 -19.31 7.81 -1.65
N LEU A 145 -18.23 8.21 -2.30
CA LEU A 145 -17.60 9.52 -2.13
C LEU A 145 -18.13 10.54 -3.15
N GLY A 146 -18.61 10.10 -4.30
CA GLY A 146 -19.12 10.96 -5.38
C GLY A 146 -18.04 11.73 -6.14
N ASN A 147 -16.92 12.05 -5.49
CA ASN A 147 -15.77 12.74 -6.10
C ASN A 147 -14.48 12.35 -5.34
N GLY A 148 -13.35 12.36 -6.03
CA GLY A 148 -12.07 12.04 -5.40
C GLY A 148 -11.00 11.57 -6.37
N ILE A 149 -9.96 10.97 -5.80
CA ILE A 149 -8.87 10.36 -6.55
C ILE A 149 -9.26 8.91 -6.83
N ALA A 150 -9.63 8.58 -8.08
CA ALA A 150 -10.00 7.23 -8.50
C ALA A 150 -8.80 6.27 -8.41
N LEU A 151 -9.02 4.99 -8.11
CA LEU A 151 -7.97 3.97 -8.18
C LEU A 151 -7.59 3.69 -9.63
N PHE A 152 -8.57 3.36 -10.44
CA PHE A 152 -8.39 3.05 -11.85
C PHE A 152 -8.76 4.26 -12.72
N ASN A 153 -7.92 4.58 -13.68
CA ASN A 153 -8.14 5.67 -14.60
C ASN A 153 -7.65 5.23 -16.00
N SER A 154 -8.58 5.15 -16.94
CA SER A 154 -8.31 4.89 -18.35
C SER A 154 -7.42 3.66 -18.60
N VAL A 155 -7.63 2.59 -17.85
CA VAL A 155 -6.93 1.31 -18.01
C VAL A 155 -7.94 0.19 -18.15
N LEU A 156 -7.77 -0.65 -19.17
CA LEU A 156 -8.41 -1.94 -19.26
C LEU A 156 -7.42 -2.98 -18.73
N LEU A 157 -7.75 -3.59 -17.61
CA LEU A 157 -6.93 -4.59 -16.95
C LEU A 157 -7.82 -5.79 -16.60
N PRO A 158 -7.74 -6.88 -17.33
CA PRO A 158 -8.42 -8.12 -16.94
C PRO A 158 -7.86 -8.62 -15.61
N LEU A 159 -8.74 -9.00 -14.71
CA LEU A 159 -8.38 -9.51 -13.40
C LEU A 159 -9.04 -10.88 -13.18
N LYS A 160 -8.29 -11.82 -12.64
CA LYS A 160 -8.79 -13.13 -12.22
C LYS A 160 -9.06 -13.11 -10.73
N PHE A 161 -10.28 -13.40 -10.33
CA PHE A 161 -10.68 -13.51 -8.92
C PHE A 161 -9.96 -14.68 -8.24
N ILE A 162 -9.39 -14.40 -7.06
CA ILE A 162 -8.73 -15.40 -6.21
C ILE A 162 -9.60 -15.67 -4.98
N SER A 163 -9.89 -14.63 -4.19
CA SER A 163 -10.64 -14.78 -2.94
C SER A 163 -11.26 -13.46 -2.47
N GLN A 164 -12.15 -13.58 -1.50
CA GLN A 164 -12.69 -12.44 -0.77
C GLN A 164 -12.77 -12.71 0.73
N HIS A 165 -12.75 -11.64 1.52
CA HIS A 165 -13.01 -11.70 2.96
C HIS A 165 -13.86 -10.52 3.39
N ARG A 166 -14.96 -10.78 4.12
CA ARG A 166 -15.84 -9.74 4.64
C ARG A 166 -15.54 -9.49 6.13
N PHE A 167 -15.39 -8.22 6.48
CA PHE A 167 -15.22 -7.77 7.85
C PHE A 167 -16.56 -7.36 8.49
N SER A 168 -16.58 -7.32 9.82
CA SER A 168 -17.79 -6.92 10.60
C SER A 168 -18.24 -5.48 10.32
N SER A 169 -17.32 -4.61 9.90
CA SER A 169 -17.62 -3.23 9.46
C SER A 169 -18.30 -3.13 8.10
N GLY A 170 -18.49 -4.26 7.39
CA GLY A 170 -19.02 -4.27 6.02
C GLY A 170 -17.94 -4.05 4.94
N VAL A 171 -16.70 -3.79 5.31
CA VAL A 171 -15.57 -3.75 4.36
C VAL A 171 -15.36 -5.14 3.78
N ILE A 172 -15.05 -5.20 2.48
CA ILE A 172 -14.71 -6.44 1.78
C ILE A 172 -13.29 -6.31 1.25
N LEU A 173 -12.43 -7.24 1.63
CA LEU A 173 -11.13 -7.42 0.98
C LEU A 173 -11.32 -8.32 -0.23
N LEU A 174 -11.05 -7.80 -1.40
CA LEU A 174 -11.05 -8.52 -2.66
C LEU A 174 -9.61 -8.81 -3.07
N HIS A 175 -9.32 -10.05 -3.46
CA HIS A 175 -8.03 -10.49 -3.93
C HIS A 175 -8.12 -10.96 -5.38
N TYR A 176 -7.34 -10.34 -6.24
CA TYR A 176 -7.26 -10.64 -7.67
C TYR A 176 -5.81 -10.81 -8.11
N SER A 177 -5.59 -11.65 -9.12
CA SER A 177 -4.36 -11.63 -9.94
C SER A 177 -4.58 -10.82 -11.22
N SER A 178 -3.55 -10.12 -11.63
CA SER A 178 -3.42 -9.58 -12.97
C SER A 178 -2.75 -10.65 -13.82
N SER A 179 -3.52 -11.52 -14.39
CA SER A 179 -2.99 -12.59 -15.26
C SER A 179 -2.45 -12.06 -16.59
#